data_25b367febfd233ecf8268fa5366581ff
#
_entry.id   25b367febfd233ecf8268fa5366581ff
#
_cell.length_a   1.000
_cell.length_b   1.000
_cell.length_c   1.000
_cell.angle_alpha   90.00
_cell.angle_beta   90.00
_cell.angle_gamma   90.00
#
_symmetry.space_group_name_H-M   'P 1'
#
loop_
_entity.id
_entity.type
_entity.pdbx_description
1 polymer ?
#
loop_
_entity_poly.entity_id
_entity_poly.type
_entity_poly.pdbx_seq_one_letter_code
_entity_poly.pdbx_strand_id
1 'polypeptide(L)'
;MGKILILNGSPRAPKSNSKHYAALFTKYCPAPCDTQIITRRNHAELCKRMADCSDLLFVFPLYADALPVGLLEFLRSLEEHLPERRPVVSVLINCGFQEVAQNEVAVEMMRLFCRRNGFRFGSVLMIGSGEAILESPFRFLVKRKIRRLAGSVARGLNLELHTTMPLPKWLFRLASTLYWTEYGRRFGVSREQMQTPRIEG
;
A
#
# COMPACT_ATOMS: atom_id res chain seq x y z
N MET A 1 -15.40 7.94 -17.95
CA MET A 1 -14.56 7.48 -16.82
C MET A 1 -13.77 8.66 -16.29
N GLY A 2 -13.79 8.87 -14.97
CA GLY A 2 -13.05 9.96 -14.36
C GLY A 2 -11.54 9.65 -14.26
N LYS A 3 -10.75 10.65 -13.91
CA LYS A 3 -9.31 10.54 -13.67
C LYS A 3 -9.06 9.96 -12.27
N ILE A 4 -8.14 9.02 -12.13
CA ILE A 4 -7.73 8.42 -10.85
C ILE A 4 -6.37 8.99 -10.43
N LEU A 5 -6.31 9.56 -9.23
CA LEU A 5 -5.05 9.96 -8.61
C LEU A 5 -4.55 8.86 -7.70
N ILE A 6 -3.36 8.33 -7.99
CA ILE A 6 -2.71 7.30 -7.19
C ILE A 6 -1.66 7.97 -6.29
N LEU A 7 -1.80 7.83 -4.99
CA LEU A 7 -0.93 8.43 -3.99
C LEU A 7 -0.11 7.35 -3.28
N ASN A 8 1.20 7.33 -3.57
CA ASN A 8 2.14 6.43 -2.91
C ASN A 8 2.61 7.03 -1.59
N GLY A 9 2.11 6.47 -0.47
CA GLY A 9 2.45 6.84 0.89
C GLY A 9 3.58 6.03 1.52
N SER A 10 4.37 5.31 0.72
CA SER A 10 5.50 4.54 1.26
C SER A 10 6.63 5.45 1.72
N PRO A 11 7.16 5.30 2.95
CA PRO A 11 8.33 6.06 3.41
C PRO A 11 9.61 5.70 2.65
N ARG A 12 9.64 4.56 1.96
CA ARG A 12 10.77 4.07 1.17
C ARG A 12 10.64 4.39 -0.34
N ALA A 13 9.66 5.24 -0.73
CA ALA A 13 9.57 5.71 -2.10
C ALA A 13 10.84 6.52 -2.46
N PRO A 14 11.39 6.40 -3.67
CA PRO A 14 10.88 5.73 -4.87
C PRO A 14 11.21 4.21 -4.98
N LYS A 15 11.98 3.65 -4.07
CA LYS A 15 12.39 2.23 -4.05
C LYS A 15 11.51 1.45 -3.08
N SER A 16 10.26 1.15 -3.46
CA SER A 16 9.30 0.45 -2.59
C SER A 16 8.42 -0.52 -3.36
N ASN A 17 7.94 -1.56 -2.68
CA ASN A 17 6.94 -2.48 -3.25
C ASN A 17 5.64 -1.74 -3.59
N SER A 18 5.25 -0.74 -2.82
CA SER A 18 4.10 0.12 -3.11
C SER A 18 4.20 0.78 -4.50
N LYS A 19 5.40 1.18 -4.94
CA LYS A 19 5.62 1.68 -6.31
C LYS A 19 5.31 0.60 -7.36
N HIS A 20 5.75 -0.64 -7.13
CA HIS A 20 5.46 -1.75 -8.05
C HIS A 20 3.97 -2.07 -8.10
N TYR A 21 3.28 -2.04 -6.95
CA TYR A 21 1.83 -2.23 -6.89
C TYR A 21 1.06 -1.12 -7.60
N ALA A 22 1.46 0.15 -7.40
CA ALA A 22 0.88 1.29 -8.10
C ALA A 22 1.05 1.17 -9.62
N ALA A 23 2.25 0.80 -10.08
CA ALA A 23 2.53 0.58 -11.51
C ALA A 23 1.68 -0.57 -12.10
N LEU A 24 1.49 -1.67 -11.35
CA LEU A 24 0.59 -2.75 -11.77
C LEU A 24 -0.87 -2.29 -11.84
N PHE A 25 -1.33 -1.48 -10.89
CA PHE A 25 -2.67 -0.91 -10.92
C PHE A 25 -2.85 -0.03 -12.18
N THR A 26 -1.94 0.91 -12.43
CA THR A 26 -1.96 1.76 -13.62
C THR A 26 -2.01 0.93 -14.90
N LYS A 27 -1.19 -0.14 -14.98
CA LYS A 27 -1.17 -1.03 -16.15
C LYS A 27 -2.52 -1.70 -16.42
N TYR A 28 -3.30 -2.03 -15.38
CA TYR A 28 -4.56 -2.76 -15.51
C TYR A 28 -5.79 -1.87 -15.45
N CYS A 29 -5.62 -0.60 -15.12
CA CYS A 29 -6.72 0.34 -15.01
C CYS A 29 -7.18 0.82 -16.38
N PRO A 30 -8.48 0.73 -16.70
CA PRO A 30 -9.01 1.23 -17.97
C PRO A 30 -9.21 2.76 -17.97
N ALA A 31 -9.09 3.41 -16.81
CA ALA A 31 -9.22 4.87 -16.66
C ALA A 31 -7.83 5.56 -16.62
N PRO A 32 -7.73 6.83 -17.00
CA PRO A 32 -6.51 7.60 -16.87
C PRO A 32 -6.02 7.67 -15.41
N CYS A 33 -4.76 7.34 -15.19
CA CYS A 33 -4.12 7.34 -13.87
C CYS A 33 -2.99 8.37 -13.83
N ASP A 34 -2.95 9.12 -12.72
CA ASP A 34 -1.83 10.01 -12.36
C ASP A 34 -1.22 9.49 -11.06
N THR A 35 0.07 9.13 -11.08
CA THR A 35 0.74 8.53 -9.91
C THR A 35 1.71 9.53 -9.29
N GLN A 36 1.51 9.84 -8.03
CA GLN A 36 2.30 10.77 -7.26
C GLN A 36 2.85 10.12 -5.99
N ILE A 37 4.01 10.57 -5.52
CA ILE A 37 4.60 10.18 -4.24
C ILE A 37 4.25 11.24 -3.21
N ILE A 38 3.76 10.82 -2.05
CA ILE A 38 3.54 11.73 -0.92
C ILE A 38 4.90 12.07 -0.30
N THR A 39 5.19 13.36 -0.20
CA THR A 39 6.39 13.90 0.44
C THR A 39 5.99 15.05 1.36
N ARG A 40 6.82 15.39 2.35
CA ARG A 40 6.54 16.53 3.25
C ARG A 40 6.38 17.89 2.54
N ARG A 41 6.84 18.00 1.28
CA ARG A 41 6.88 19.27 0.54
C ARG A 41 5.75 19.45 -0.46
N ASN A 42 4.95 18.41 -0.76
CA ASN A 42 3.96 18.47 -1.84
C ASN A 42 2.50 18.30 -1.40
N HIS A 43 2.20 18.37 -0.10
CA HIS A 43 0.86 18.16 0.40
C HIS A 43 -0.15 19.11 -0.24
N ALA A 44 0.12 20.42 -0.24
CA ALA A 44 -0.77 21.42 -0.82
C ALA A 44 -0.99 21.21 -2.35
N GLU A 45 0.05 20.81 -3.08
CA GLU A 45 -0.07 20.48 -4.50
C GLU A 45 -0.96 19.26 -4.72
N LEU A 46 -0.77 18.21 -3.93
CA LEU A 46 -1.58 17.00 -4.03
C LEU A 46 -3.05 17.27 -3.69
N CYS A 47 -3.33 18.10 -2.68
CA CYS A 47 -4.69 18.51 -2.36
C CYS A 47 -5.37 19.25 -3.54
N LYS A 48 -4.65 20.14 -4.23
CA LYS A 48 -5.17 20.81 -5.44
C LYS A 48 -5.45 19.82 -6.57
N ARG A 49 -4.56 18.84 -6.81
CA ARG A 49 -4.74 17.83 -7.86
C ARG A 49 -5.96 16.92 -7.62
N MET A 50 -6.41 16.76 -6.37
CA MET A 50 -7.60 15.97 -6.03
C MET A 50 -8.88 16.55 -6.59
N ALA A 51 -8.98 17.88 -6.72
CA ALA A 51 -10.18 18.55 -7.22
C ALA A 51 -10.58 18.08 -8.63
N ASP A 52 -9.57 17.69 -9.46
CA ASP A 52 -9.77 17.25 -10.84
C ASP A 52 -9.96 15.74 -10.98
N CYS A 53 -10.00 15.00 -9.87
CA CYS A 53 -10.05 13.55 -9.87
C CYS A 53 -11.41 13.04 -9.36
N SER A 54 -11.90 11.96 -9.95
CA SER A 54 -13.10 11.26 -9.48
C SER A 54 -12.78 10.28 -8.36
N ASP A 55 -11.57 9.73 -8.36
CA ASP A 55 -11.14 8.66 -7.47
C ASP A 55 -9.70 8.88 -6.99
N LEU A 56 -9.45 8.52 -5.74
CA LEU A 56 -8.13 8.43 -5.13
C LEU A 56 -7.81 6.96 -4.84
N LEU A 57 -6.58 6.55 -5.14
CA LEU A 57 -6.05 5.28 -4.67
C LEU A 57 -4.83 5.54 -3.79
N PHE A 58 -4.95 5.31 -2.50
CA PHE A 58 -3.80 5.28 -1.61
C PHE A 58 -3.09 3.94 -1.68
N VAL A 59 -1.77 3.96 -1.92
CA VAL A 59 -0.92 2.76 -2.00
C VAL A 59 0.20 2.91 -0.98
N PHE A 60 0.23 2.05 0.04
CA PHE A 60 1.20 2.16 1.14
C PHE A 60 1.47 0.82 1.82
N PRO A 61 2.62 0.67 2.49
CA PRO A 61 2.89 -0.48 3.34
C PRO A 61 2.28 -0.28 4.73
N LEU A 62 1.94 -1.37 5.41
CA LEU A 62 1.73 -1.36 6.86
C LEU A 62 3.05 -1.00 7.54
N TYR A 63 3.02 -0.08 8.49
CA TYR A 63 4.21 0.36 9.21
C TYR A 63 3.89 0.50 10.70
N ALA A 64 4.58 -0.28 11.54
CA ALA A 64 4.30 -0.34 12.99
C ALA A 64 2.80 -0.52 13.29
N ASP A 65 2.17 -1.50 12.64
CA ASP A 65 0.75 -1.87 12.74
C ASP A 65 -0.26 -0.74 12.42
N ALA A 66 0.20 0.32 11.74
CA ALA A 66 -0.62 1.49 11.40
C ALA A 66 -0.26 2.06 10.01
N LEU A 67 -0.76 3.27 9.73
CA LEU A 67 -0.39 4.06 8.57
C LEU A 67 1.03 4.61 8.72
N PRO A 68 1.83 4.70 7.64
CA PRO A 68 3.12 5.41 7.67
C PRO A 68 2.97 6.87 8.13
N VAL A 69 3.92 7.37 8.92
CA VAL A 69 3.90 8.74 9.46
C VAL A 69 3.70 9.80 8.37
N GLY A 70 4.43 9.68 7.25
CA GLY A 70 4.28 10.64 6.14
C GLY A 70 2.88 10.62 5.50
N LEU A 71 2.18 9.48 5.53
CA LEU A 71 0.78 9.41 5.11
C LEU A 71 -0.13 10.06 6.16
N LEU A 72 0.10 9.86 7.45
CA LEU A 72 -0.66 10.54 8.52
C LEU A 72 -0.51 12.06 8.45
N GLU A 73 0.72 12.56 8.26
CA GLU A 73 1.00 13.99 8.06
C GLU A 73 0.24 14.55 6.85
N PHE A 74 0.18 13.78 5.75
CA PHE A 74 -0.57 14.17 4.58
C PHE A 74 -2.09 14.19 4.83
N LEU A 75 -2.65 13.16 5.50
CA LEU A 75 -4.08 13.12 5.83
C LEU A 75 -4.48 14.29 6.72
N ARG A 76 -3.64 14.67 7.70
CA ARG A 76 -3.84 15.86 8.52
C ARG A 76 -3.87 17.14 7.67
N SER A 77 -2.91 17.30 6.77
CA SER A 77 -2.90 18.45 5.84
C SER A 77 -4.12 18.47 4.93
N LEU A 78 -4.62 17.28 4.52
CA LEU A 78 -5.83 17.17 3.72
C LEU A 78 -7.09 17.57 4.51
N GLU A 79 -7.16 17.30 5.82
CA GLU A 79 -8.27 17.77 6.69
C GLU A 79 -8.36 19.30 6.74
N GLU A 80 -7.21 19.97 6.65
CA GLU A 80 -7.14 21.45 6.63
C GLU A 80 -7.51 22.05 5.25
N HIS A 81 -7.41 21.25 4.18
CA HIS A 81 -7.58 21.68 2.79
C HIS A 81 -8.48 20.73 1.99
N LEU A 82 -9.65 20.44 2.52
CA LEU A 82 -10.60 19.52 1.89
C LEU A 82 -11.10 20.07 0.55
N PRO A 83 -11.05 19.27 -0.55
CA PRO A 83 -11.63 19.69 -1.82
C PRO A 83 -13.15 19.81 -1.72
N GLU A 84 -13.77 20.75 -2.45
CA GLU A 84 -15.24 20.88 -2.50
C GLU A 84 -15.90 19.58 -2.98
N ARG A 85 -15.40 19.05 -4.09
CA ARG A 85 -15.82 17.75 -4.62
C ARG A 85 -14.89 16.67 -4.07
N ARG A 86 -15.44 15.80 -3.23
CA ARG A 86 -14.67 14.71 -2.64
C ARG A 86 -14.60 13.50 -3.56
N PRO A 87 -13.41 13.12 -4.03
CA PRO A 87 -13.24 11.87 -4.79
C PRO A 87 -13.51 10.64 -3.92
N VAL A 88 -13.79 9.52 -4.56
CA VAL A 88 -13.93 8.22 -3.87
C VAL A 88 -12.54 7.73 -3.45
N VAL A 89 -12.38 7.34 -2.19
CA VAL A 89 -11.10 6.87 -1.64
C VAL A 89 -11.04 5.35 -1.66
N SER A 90 -10.07 4.80 -2.38
CA SER A 90 -9.74 3.37 -2.38
C SER A 90 -8.34 3.13 -1.80
N VAL A 91 -8.09 1.91 -1.34
CA VAL A 91 -6.84 1.57 -0.64
C VAL A 91 -6.20 0.30 -1.23
N LEU A 92 -4.89 0.34 -1.45
CA LEU A 92 -4.03 -0.81 -1.67
C LEU A 92 -2.94 -0.82 -0.61
N ILE A 93 -3.02 -1.75 0.34
CA ILE A 93 -2.08 -1.88 1.44
C ILE A 93 -1.34 -3.20 1.38
N ASN A 94 -0.10 -3.21 1.79
CA ASN A 94 0.72 -4.43 1.87
C ASN A 94 1.51 -4.51 3.18
N CYS A 95 1.73 -5.73 3.66
CA CYS A 95 2.59 -6.01 4.81
C CYS A 95 3.55 -7.17 4.53
N GLY A 96 4.64 -7.27 5.30
CA GLY A 96 5.59 -8.38 5.23
C GLY A 96 5.04 -9.68 5.82
N PHE A 97 4.04 -9.61 6.69
CA PHE A 97 3.43 -10.77 7.32
C PHE A 97 2.62 -11.62 6.32
N GLN A 98 2.54 -12.91 6.58
CA GLN A 98 1.67 -13.80 5.80
C GLN A 98 0.19 -13.54 6.10
N GLU A 99 -0.12 -13.18 7.33
CA GLU A 99 -1.46 -12.88 7.80
C GLU A 99 -1.95 -11.55 7.26
N VAL A 100 -2.92 -11.59 6.36
CA VAL A 100 -3.51 -10.38 5.74
C VAL A 100 -4.22 -9.51 6.77
N ALA A 101 -4.78 -10.11 7.81
CA ALA A 101 -5.49 -9.41 8.88
C ALA A 101 -4.65 -8.33 9.59
N GLN A 102 -3.32 -8.43 9.54
CA GLN A 102 -2.44 -7.38 10.06
C GLN A 102 -2.70 -5.99 9.42
N ASN A 103 -3.27 -5.96 8.21
CA ASN A 103 -3.58 -4.70 7.53
C ASN A 103 -4.91 -4.06 8.00
N GLU A 104 -5.76 -4.78 8.74
CA GLU A 104 -7.14 -4.34 9.03
C GLU A 104 -7.19 -3.03 9.81
N VAL A 105 -6.34 -2.87 10.83
CA VAL A 105 -6.30 -1.64 11.64
C VAL A 105 -6.01 -0.42 10.77
N ALA A 106 -5.02 -0.51 9.88
CA ALA A 106 -4.69 0.59 8.98
C ALA A 106 -5.81 0.89 7.97
N VAL A 107 -6.53 -0.13 7.50
CA VAL A 107 -7.71 0.05 6.64
C VAL A 107 -8.84 0.74 7.41
N GLU A 108 -9.09 0.36 8.66
CA GLU A 108 -10.11 1.02 9.49
C GLU A 108 -9.74 2.48 9.83
N MET A 109 -8.46 2.79 10.01
CA MET A 109 -8.01 4.18 10.12
C MET A 109 -8.38 4.99 8.87
N MET A 110 -8.18 4.44 7.66
CA MET A 110 -8.58 5.08 6.41
C MET A 110 -10.11 5.21 6.27
N ARG A 111 -10.88 4.19 6.71
CA ARG A 111 -12.36 4.26 6.73
C ARG A 111 -12.85 5.36 7.67
N LEU A 112 -12.24 5.45 8.86
CA LEU A 112 -12.58 6.48 9.84
C LEU A 112 -12.26 7.88 9.32
N PHE A 113 -11.08 8.06 8.71
CA PHE A 113 -10.72 9.31 8.04
C PHE A 113 -11.76 9.71 6.98
N CYS A 114 -12.13 8.78 6.10
CA CYS A 114 -13.14 9.04 5.07
C CYS A 114 -14.49 9.46 5.67
N ARG A 115 -14.96 8.74 6.66
CA ARG A 115 -16.24 9.02 7.33
C ARG A 115 -16.25 10.39 8.01
N ARG A 116 -15.17 10.76 8.71
CA ARG A 116 -15.05 12.07 9.39
C ARG A 116 -15.02 13.24 8.43
N ASN A 117 -14.41 13.05 7.26
CA ASN A 117 -14.18 14.13 6.30
C ASN A 117 -15.12 14.11 5.09
N GLY A 118 -16.19 13.29 5.13
CA GLY A 118 -17.20 13.22 4.09
C GLY A 118 -16.73 12.60 2.76
N PHE A 119 -15.66 11.81 2.77
CA PHE A 119 -15.26 11.00 1.61
C PHE A 119 -16.04 9.69 1.57
N ARG A 120 -16.42 9.26 0.38
CA ARG A 120 -16.91 7.90 0.16
C ARG A 120 -15.72 6.94 0.16
N PHE A 121 -15.76 5.90 1.00
CA PHE A 121 -14.79 4.83 0.95
C PHE A 121 -15.18 3.83 -0.15
N GLY A 122 -14.26 3.52 -1.03
CA GLY A 122 -14.42 2.63 -2.18
C GLY A 122 -13.84 1.23 -1.93
N SER A 123 -13.07 0.76 -2.90
CA SER A 123 -12.51 -0.59 -2.85
C SER A 123 -11.22 -0.67 -2.05
N VAL A 124 -10.95 -1.85 -1.45
CA VAL A 124 -9.71 -2.14 -0.74
C VAL A 124 -9.06 -3.43 -1.25
N LEU A 125 -7.74 -3.44 -1.32
CA LEU A 125 -6.92 -4.63 -1.50
C LEU A 125 -5.85 -4.71 -0.43
N MET A 126 -5.90 -5.75 0.40
CA MET A 126 -4.91 -6.08 1.41
C MET A 126 -3.99 -7.19 0.91
N ILE A 127 -2.67 -6.98 0.94
CA ILE A 127 -1.65 -7.93 0.47
C ILE A 127 -0.76 -8.33 1.63
N GLY A 128 -0.82 -9.61 2.00
CA GLY A 128 0.15 -10.23 2.88
C GLY A 128 1.36 -10.75 2.10
N SER A 129 2.46 -11.04 2.80
CA SER A 129 3.75 -11.42 2.17
C SER A 129 4.24 -10.41 1.13
N GLY A 130 3.85 -9.15 1.28
CA GLY A 130 3.97 -8.11 0.25
C GLY A 130 5.40 -7.74 -0.14
N GLU A 131 6.40 -8.13 0.65
CA GLU A 131 7.81 -7.92 0.30
C GLU A 131 8.33 -8.94 -0.71
N ALA A 132 7.87 -10.18 -0.64
CA ALA A 132 8.42 -11.28 -1.41
C ALA A 132 7.47 -11.84 -2.49
N ILE A 133 6.16 -11.64 -2.37
CA ILE A 133 5.17 -12.26 -3.25
C ILE A 133 5.36 -11.90 -4.72
N LEU A 134 5.82 -10.67 -5.04
CA LEU A 134 6.04 -10.23 -6.41
C LEU A 134 7.24 -10.93 -7.08
N GLU A 135 8.23 -11.35 -6.29
CA GLU A 135 9.44 -12.06 -6.75
C GLU A 135 9.24 -13.58 -6.73
N SER A 136 8.11 -14.04 -6.20
CA SER A 136 7.77 -15.47 -6.08
C SER A 136 6.93 -15.97 -7.27
N PRO A 137 6.79 -17.30 -7.43
CA PRO A 137 5.85 -17.89 -8.38
C PRO A 137 4.40 -17.43 -8.17
N PHE A 138 4.04 -17.00 -6.96
CA PHE A 138 2.69 -16.58 -6.60
C PHE A 138 2.31 -15.15 -7.05
N ARG A 139 3.23 -14.43 -7.73
CA ARG A 139 2.97 -13.08 -8.27
C ARG A 139 1.69 -12.98 -9.11
N PHE A 140 1.22 -14.08 -9.72
CA PHE A 140 0.00 -14.09 -10.51
C PHE A 140 -1.25 -13.84 -9.66
N LEU A 141 -1.26 -14.24 -8.38
CA LEU A 141 -2.35 -13.98 -7.44
C LEU A 141 -2.52 -12.48 -7.22
N VAL A 142 -1.42 -11.80 -6.97
CA VAL A 142 -1.41 -10.33 -6.80
C VAL A 142 -1.87 -9.64 -8.08
N LYS A 143 -1.32 -10.01 -9.24
CA LYS A 143 -1.72 -9.43 -10.53
C LYS A 143 -3.22 -9.58 -10.80
N ARG A 144 -3.80 -10.75 -10.50
CA ARG A 144 -5.23 -11.01 -10.62
C ARG A 144 -6.06 -10.11 -9.70
N LYS A 145 -5.64 -9.95 -8.43
CA LYS A 145 -6.36 -9.11 -7.46
C LYS A 145 -6.23 -7.63 -7.79
N ILE A 146 -5.06 -7.14 -8.22
CA ILE A 146 -4.87 -5.76 -8.66
C ILE A 146 -5.72 -5.47 -9.92
N ARG A 147 -5.82 -6.39 -10.87
CA ARG A 147 -6.71 -6.22 -12.03
C ARG A 147 -8.18 -6.08 -11.61
N ARG A 148 -8.62 -6.87 -10.62
CA ARG A 148 -9.98 -6.74 -10.07
C ARG A 148 -10.18 -5.42 -9.34
N LEU A 149 -9.20 -4.97 -8.54
CA LEU A 149 -9.23 -3.68 -7.87
C LEU A 149 -9.32 -2.54 -8.90
N ALA A 150 -8.48 -2.54 -9.93
CA ALA A 150 -8.48 -1.52 -10.97
C ALA A 150 -9.83 -1.45 -11.71
N GLY A 151 -10.40 -2.59 -12.09
CA GLY A 151 -11.73 -2.64 -12.68
C GLY A 151 -12.85 -2.21 -11.73
N SER A 152 -12.71 -2.45 -10.44
CA SER A 152 -13.67 -2.01 -9.42
C SER A 152 -13.64 -0.49 -9.23
N VAL A 153 -12.45 0.08 -9.04
CA VAL A 153 -12.27 1.55 -8.89
C VAL A 153 -12.80 2.28 -10.13
N ALA A 154 -12.40 1.86 -11.32
CA ALA A 154 -12.83 2.50 -12.57
C ALA A 154 -14.35 2.46 -12.81
N ARG A 155 -15.06 1.52 -12.18
CA ARG A 155 -16.53 1.38 -12.28
C ARG A 155 -17.27 1.93 -11.06
N GLY A 156 -16.56 2.50 -10.08
CA GLY A 156 -17.16 3.02 -8.84
C GLY A 156 -17.77 1.95 -7.94
N LEU A 157 -17.30 0.69 -8.06
CA LEU A 157 -17.74 -0.42 -7.22
C LEU A 157 -17.00 -0.40 -5.88
N ASN A 158 -17.56 -1.07 -4.87
CA ASN A 158 -16.94 -1.25 -3.56
C ASN A 158 -16.65 -2.73 -3.35
N LEU A 159 -15.37 -3.11 -3.44
CA LEU A 159 -14.90 -4.48 -3.25
C LEU A 159 -13.85 -4.54 -2.14
N GLU A 160 -13.97 -5.54 -1.29
CA GLU A 160 -12.93 -5.92 -0.35
C GLU A 160 -12.19 -7.15 -0.87
N LEU A 161 -10.88 -7.00 -1.10
CA LEU A 161 -10.03 -8.01 -1.70
C LEU A 161 -8.82 -8.25 -0.81
N HIS A 162 -8.39 -9.50 -0.76
CA HIS A 162 -7.16 -9.88 -0.07
C HIS A 162 -6.38 -10.95 -0.84
N THR A 163 -5.08 -11.01 -0.61
CA THR A 163 -4.19 -12.06 -1.14
C THR A 163 -2.91 -12.14 -0.32
N THR A 164 -2.32 -13.33 -0.27
CA THR A 164 -1.03 -13.61 0.35
C THR A 164 -0.39 -14.81 -0.33
N MET A 165 0.82 -15.19 0.05
CA MET A 165 1.43 -16.46 -0.39
C MET A 165 0.68 -17.63 0.24
N PRO A 166 0.17 -18.60 -0.54
CA PRO A 166 -0.54 -19.77 -0.04
C PRO A 166 0.43 -20.86 0.44
N LEU A 167 1.34 -20.50 1.35
CA LEU A 167 2.30 -21.42 1.93
C LEU A 167 1.88 -21.82 3.36
N PRO A 168 2.13 -23.05 3.79
CA PRO A 168 2.04 -23.40 5.21
C PRO A 168 2.97 -22.50 6.04
N LYS A 169 2.55 -22.13 7.26
CA LYS A 169 3.32 -21.20 8.11
C LYS A 169 4.77 -21.63 8.34
N TRP A 170 5.01 -22.91 8.54
CA TRP A 170 6.37 -23.44 8.74
C TRP A 170 7.25 -23.22 7.51
N LEU A 171 6.70 -23.42 6.30
CA LEU A 171 7.45 -23.25 5.06
C LEU A 171 7.69 -21.76 4.77
N PHE A 172 6.69 -20.90 5.04
CA PHE A 172 6.87 -19.44 4.94
C PHE A 172 7.96 -18.94 5.88
N ARG A 173 7.98 -19.41 7.14
CA ARG A 173 9.02 -19.05 8.12
C ARG A 173 10.40 -19.51 7.67
N LEU A 174 10.52 -20.74 7.16
CA LEU A 174 11.80 -21.27 6.64
C LEU A 174 12.30 -20.41 5.46
N ALA A 175 11.45 -20.16 4.48
CA ALA A 175 11.79 -19.34 3.32
C ALA A 175 12.16 -17.89 3.73
N SER A 176 11.43 -17.30 4.67
CA SER A 176 11.73 -15.97 5.22
C SER A 176 13.09 -15.95 5.92
N THR A 177 13.40 -16.95 6.74
CA THR A 177 14.70 -17.05 7.42
C THR A 177 15.85 -17.14 6.42
N LEU A 178 15.71 -17.96 5.38
CA LEU A 178 16.71 -18.09 4.32
C LEU A 178 16.89 -16.76 3.56
N TYR A 179 15.79 -16.13 3.19
CA TYR A 179 15.80 -14.84 2.49
C TYR A 179 16.54 -13.76 3.30
N TRP A 180 16.17 -13.56 4.57
CA TRP A 180 16.78 -12.54 5.42
C TRP A 180 18.24 -12.85 5.75
N THR A 181 18.59 -14.12 5.96
CA THR A 181 19.98 -14.53 6.17
C THR A 181 20.85 -14.21 4.95
N GLU A 182 20.37 -14.53 3.75
CA GLU A 182 21.08 -14.22 2.52
C GLU A 182 21.15 -12.71 2.26
N TYR A 183 20.06 -11.99 2.54
CA TYR A 183 20.03 -10.53 2.44
C TYR A 183 21.04 -9.87 3.40
N GLY A 184 21.08 -10.29 4.67
CA GLY A 184 22.06 -9.80 5.66
C GLY A 184 23.49 -10.07 5.24
N ARG A 185 23.77 -11.25 4.70
CA ARG A 185 25.11 -11.64 4.21
C ARG A 185 25.62 -10.68 3.14
N ARG A 186 24.77 -10.16 2.25
CA ARG A 186 25.14 -9.16 1.22
C ARG A 186 25.62 -7.83 1.83
N PHE A 187 25.24 -7.56 3.07
CA PHE A 187 25.68 -6.38 3.83
C PHE A 187 26.73 -6.70 4.90
N GLY A 188 27.35 -7.89 4.82
CA GLY A 188 28.39 -8.30 5.77
C GLY A 188 27.88 -8.71 7.15
N VAL A 189 26.57 -8.91 7.32
CA VAL A 189 25.95 -9.31 8.60
C VAL A 189 25.83 -10.83 8.66
N SER A 190 26.44 -11.46 9.70
CA SER A 190 26.34 -12.90 9.91
C SER A 190 24.97 -13.30 10.49
N ARG A 191 24.61 -14.58 10.35
CA ARG A 191 23.38 -15.13 10.94
C ARG A 191 23.36 -14.95 12.46
N GLU A 192 24.49 -15.12 13.12
CA GLU A 192 24.64 -14.96 14.57
C GLU A 192 24.39 -13.52 14.98
N GLN A 193 24.97 -12.56 14.26
CA GLN A 193 24.73 -11.12 14.49
C GLN A 193 23.26 -10.74 14.30
N MET A 194 22.57 -11.35 13.33
CA MET A 194 21.14 -11.10 13.13
C MET A 194 20.25 -11.66 14.25
N GLN A 195 20.75 -12.61 15.03
CA GLN A 195 20.02 -13.22 16.16
C GLN A 195 20.33 -12.56 17.51
N THR A 196 21.30 -11.67 17.56
CA THR A 196 21.65 -10.97 18.82
C THR A 196 20.83 -9.70 18.97
N PRO A 197 20.28 -9.42 20.17
CA PRO A 197 19.61 -8.15 20.46
C PRO A 197 20.57 -6.97 20.67
N ARG A 198 21.87 -7.19 20.54
CA ARG A 198 22.90 -6.13 20.69
C ARG A 198 22.89 -5.26 19.45
N ILE A 199 22.27 -4.09 19.56
CA ILE A 199 22.19 -3.08 18.51
C ILE A 199 23.38 -2.13 18.60
N GLU A 200 23.97 -2.01 19.77
CA GLU A 200 25.17 -1.19 20.03
C GLU A 200 26.38 -2.11 20.20
N GLY A 201 27.38 -1.90 19.37
CA GLY A 201 28.69 -2.53 19.47
C GLY A 201 29.55 -1.92 20.55
#